data_fd9e7def3658423ffa0876de2661f819
#
_entry.id   fd9e7def3658423ffa0876de2661f819
#
_cell.length_a   1.000
_cell.length_b   1.000
_cell.length_c   1.000
_cell.angle_alpha   90.00
_cell.angle_beta   90.00
_cell.angle_gamma   90.00
#
_symmetry.space_group_name_H-M   'P 1'
#
loop_
_entity.id
_entity.type
_entity.pdbx_description
1 polymer ?
#
loop_
_entity_poly.entity_id
_entity_poly.type
_entity_poly.pdbx_seq_one_letter_code
_entity_poly.pdbx_strand_id
1 'polypeptide(L)'
;MTTTGNLAVVAFDAADIEKLAAFYAELAGWEISDKDPDWITVRTGDGQEIAFQLAMNYLAPQWPGQEHPQQFHLDLYVDGYQAAAERAVGLGAKRLADGQTWVTLADPAGHPFDLVQKDGVGPGMELFAVTIDAPDASALARFYADLMGMEVTYEGPEGALIAGDGKSVMFQQVSEYNPPRWPDPAYPQQAHLDISVDDLDAGEARALELGASRLEGGGDTFRVFADPAGHPFCLTA
;
A
#
# COMPACT_ATOMS: atom_id res chain seq x y z
N MET A 1 0.48 -2.41 -29.27
CA MET A 1 1.32 -2.53 -28.09
C MET A 1 0.37 -2.42 -26.91
N THR A 2 0.32 -3.40 -26.02
CA THR A 2 -0.48 -3.32 -24.79
C THR A 2 0.15 -2.25 -23.94
N THR A 3 -0.58 -1.18 -23.64
CA THR A 3 -0.14 -0.13 -22.72
C THR A 3 -0.10 -0.76 -21.32
N THR A 4 1.09 -0.96 -20.78
CA THR A 4 1.30 -1.39 -19.41
C THR A 4 1.53 -0.16 -18.54
N GLY A 5 0.92 -0.13 -17.35
CA GLY A 5 1.19 0.89 -16.35
C GLY A 5 2.44 0.55 -15.55
N ASN A 6 2.94 1.52 -14.79
CA ASN A 6 3.99 1.32 -13.81
C ASN A 6 3.46 1.74 -12.43
N LEU A 7 3.72 0.96 -11.39
CA LEU A 7 3.44 1.38 -10.03
C LEU A 7 4.27 2.65 -9.73
N ALA A 8 3.62 3.79 -9.65
CA ALA A 8 4.30 5.06 -9.35
C ALA A 8 4.52 5.18 -7.85
N VAL A 9 3.45 5.17 -7.08
CA VAL A 9 3.48 5.35 -5.62
C VAL A 9 2.32 4.61 -4.96
N VAL A 10 2.48 4.29 -3.69
CA VAL A 10 1.37 3.87 -2.81
C VAL A 10 1.09 5.02 -1.87
N ALA A 11 -0.15 5.49 -1.84
CA ALA A 11 -0.58 6.60 -0.99
C ALA A 11 -1.43 6.09 0.17
N PHE A 12 -1.03 6.43 1.39
CA PHE A 12 -1.79 6.15 2.62
C PHE A 12 -2.51 7.40 3.10
N ASP A 13 -3.79 7.29 3.37
CA ASP A 13 -4.61 8.37 3.89
C ASP A 13 -4.35 8.59 5.38
N ALA A 14 -4.22 9.83 5.83
CA ALA A 14 -4.08 10.15 7.24
C ALA A 14 -4.65 11.54 7.59
N ALA A 15 -5.04 11.73 8.85
CA ALA A 15 -5.45 13.03 9.37
C ALA A 15 -4.27 13.96 9.67
N ASP A 16 -3.06 13.40 9.89
CA ASP A 16 -1.82 14.12 10.19
C ASP A 16 -0.67 13.49 9.39
N ILE A 17 -0.54 13.93 8.14
CA ILE A 17 0.48 13.40 7.20
C ILE A 17 1.90 13.82 7.58
N GLU A 18 2.08 14.97 8.25
CA GLU A 18 3.40 15.39 8.69
C GLU A 18 3.96 14.47 9.76
N LYS A 19 3.12 14.11 10.74
CA LYS A 19 3.48 13.16 11.79
C LYS A 19 3.75 11.78 11.23
N LEU A 20 2.94 11.32 10.27
CA LEU A 20 3.10 10.01 9.66
C LEU A 20 4.38 9.91 8.81
N ALA A 21 4.64 10.92 7.97
CA ALA A 21 5.88 10.98 7.18
C ALA A 21 7.13 11.03 8.06
N ALA A 22 7.10 11.85 9.13
CA ALA A 22 8.21 11.93 10.09
C ALA A 22 8.45 10.59 10.81
N PHE A 23 7.39 9.86 11.13
CA PHE A 23 7.48 8.53 11.74
C PHE A 23 8.24 7.55 10.84
N TYR A 24 7.85 7.41 9.56
CA TYR A 24 8.53 6.49 8.65
C TYR A 24 9.95 6.96 8.28
N ALA A 25 10.16 8.26 8.12
CA ALA A 25 11.49 8.82 7.88
C ALA A 25 12.45 8.47 9.03
N GLU A 26 12.03 8.61 10.28
CA GLU A 26 12.85 8.32 11.46
C GLU A 26 12.97 6.81 11.71
N LEU A 27 11.89 6.04 11.58
CA LEU A 27 11.88 4.61 11.83
C LEU A 27 12.71 3.84 10.80
N ALA A 28 12.45 4.09 9.52
CA ALA A 28 13.05 3.32 8.43
C ALA A 28 14.34 3.96 7.87
N GLY A 29 14.64 5.19 8.26
CA GLY A 29 15.76 5.95 7.71
C GLY A 29 15.48 6.45 6.29
N TRP A 30 14.22 6.67 5.94
CA TRP A 30 13.79 7.16 4.63
C TRP A 30 13.85 8.69 4.55
N GLU A 31 13.96 9.23 3.33
CA GLU A 31 14.02 10.66 3.08
C GLU A 31 12.62 11.20 2.76
N ILE A 32 12.25 12.34 3.37
CA ILE A 32 11.09 13.10 2.88
C ILE A 32 11.53 13.79 1.60
N SER A 33 11.03 13.29 0.45
CA SER A 33 11.46 13.72 -0.88
C SER A 33 10.62 14.87 -1.46
N ASP A 34 9.36 14.96 -1.01
CA ASP A 34 8.44 16.02 -1.40
C ASP A 34 7.47 16.35 -0.27
N LYS A 35 7.02 17.62 -0.18
CA LYS A 35 6.14 18.07 0.89
C LYS A 35 5.22 19.20 0.42
N ASP A 36 3.97 18.81 0.17
CA ASP A 36 2.84 19.70 -0.06
C ASP A 36 1.87 19.70 1.13
N PRO A 37 0.96 20.66 1.25
CA PRO A 37 0.03 20.75 2.37
C PRO A 37 -0.90 19.53 2.54
N ASP A 38 -1.23 18.84 1.47
CA ASP A 38 -2.16 17.71 1.41
C ASP A 38 -1.51 16.40 0.93
N TRP A 39 -0.19 16.45 0.64
CA TRP A 39 0.57 15.30 0.13
C TRP A 39 2.04 15.36 0.56
N ILE A 40 2.55 14.30 1.18
CA ILE A 40 3.96 14.17 1.53
C ILE A 40 4.48 12.85 1.00
N THR A 41 5.62 12.88 0.31
CA THR A 41 6.29 11.68 -0.21
C THR A 41 7.56 11.39 0.58
N VAL A 42 7.74 10.12 0.96
CA VAL A 42 9.00 9.60 1.47
C VAL A 42 9.62 8.66 0.45
N ARG A 43 10.94 8.70 0.34
CA ARG A 43 11.72 7.85 -0.56
C ARG A 43 12.53 6.85 0.25
N THR A 44 12.38 5.58 -0.10
CA THR A 44 13.13 4.47 0.49
C THR A 44 14.59 4.47 0.04
N GLY A 45 15.43 3.68 0.70
CA GLY A 45 16.85 3.60 0.38
C GLY A 45 17.17 3.05 -1.03
N ASP A 46 16.26 2.28 -1.62
CA ASP A 46 16.32 1.76 -3.00
C ASP A 46 15.57 2.62 -4.03
N GLY A 47 15.01 3.76 -3.58
CA GLY A 47 14.41 4.77 -4.45
C GLY A 47 12.92 4.58 -4.72
N GLN A 48 12.25 3.66 -4.04
CA GLN A 48 10.78 3.57 -4.11
C GLN A 48 10.15 4.73 -3.35
N GLU A 49 8.92 5.08 -3.70
CA GLU A 49 8.18 6.17 -3.06
C GLU A 49 6.90 5.68 -2.40
N ILE A 50 6.68 6.17 -1.18
CA ILE A 50 5.43 6.03 -0.43
C ILE A 50 4.92 7.43 -0.16
N ALA A 51 3.64 7.68 -0.42
CA ALA A 51 3.01 8.95 -0.15
C ALA A 51 2.03 8.87 1.03
N PHE A 52 1.82 10.02 1.65
CA PHE A 52 0.79 10.22 2.68
C PHE A 52 -0.13 11.34 2.22
N GLN A 53 -1.42 11.02 2.05
CA GLN A 53 -2.45 11.94 1.59
C GLN A 53 -3.29 12.43 2.77
N LEU A 54 -3.51 13.75 2.84
CA LEU A 54 -4.38 14.33 3.85
C LEU A 54 -5.84 13.97 3.61
N ALA A 55 -6.43 13.21 4.53
CA ALA A 55 -7.83 12.82 4.50
C ALA A 55 -8.59 13.47 5.67
N MET A 56 -9.48 14.43 5.35
CA MET A 56 -10.24 15.18 6.36
C MET A 56 -11.22 14.32 7.16
N ASN A 57 -11.72 13.24 6.57
CA ASN A 57 -12.65 12.29 7.18
C ASN A 57 -11.99 10.93 7.43
N TYR A 58 -10.71 10.95 7.80
CA TYR A 58 -9.94 9.74 8.04
C TYR A 58 -10.53 8.88 9.17
N LEU A 59 -10.71 7.59 8.90
CA LEU A 59 -11.03 6.57 9.89
C LEU A 59 -9.94 5.51 9.89
N ALA A 60 -9.26 5.36 11.01
CA ALA A 60 -8.18 4.39 11.14
C ALA A 60 -8.67 2.94 10.96
N PRO A 61 -7.88 2.07 10.32
CA PRO A 61 -8.15 0.64 10.30
C PRO A 61 -8.24 0.07 11.72
N GLN A 62 -9.08 -0.94 11.89
CA GLN A 62 -9.32 -1.62 13.18
C GLN A 62 -8.91 -3.10 13.04
N TRP A 63 -7.63 -3.35 12.84
CA TRP A 63 -7.13 -4.71 12.75
C TRP A 63 -6.95 -5.35 14.16
N PRO A 64 -7.37 -6.60 14.37
CA PRO A 64 -7.97 -7.57 13.45
C PRO A 64 -9.51 -7.48 13.33
N GLY A 65 -10.13 -6.39 13.77
CA GLY A 65 -11.58 -6.16 13.69
C GLY A 65 -12.09 -6.00 12.25
N GLN A 66 -13.39 -6.24 12.05
CA GLN A 66 -14.04 -6.23 10.74
C GLN A 66 -15.01 -5.06 10.54
N GLU A 67 -15.08 -4.11 11.46
CA GLU A 67 -15.90 -2.90 11.29
C GLU A 67 -15.25 -1.93 10.30
N HIS A 68 -13.95 -1.69 10.45
CA HIS A 68 -13.08 -0.99 9.51
C HIS A 68 -11.82 -1.85 9.30
N PRO A 69 -11.92 -2.96 8.52
CA PRO A 69 -10.79 -3.88 8.38
C PRO A 69 -9.62 -3.19 7.68
N GLN A 70 -8.42 -3.68 7.93
CA GLN A 70 -7.28 -3.25 7.12
C GLN A 70 -7.56 -3.57 5.65
N GLN A 71 -7.08 -2.70 4.77
CA GLN A 71 -7.13 -2.88 3.32
C GLN A 71 -5.72 -3.07 2.76
N PHE A 72 -4.77 -2.32 3.34
CA PHE A 72 -3.37 -2.28 2.97
C PHE A 72 -2.49 -2.32 4.21
N HIS A 73 -1.27 -2.87 4.06
CA HIS A 73 -0.19 -2.69 5.01
C HIS A 73 1.18 -2.71 4.32
N LEU A 74 2.20 -2.24 5.01
CA LEU A 74 3.58 -2.30 4.55
C LEU A 74 4.30 -3.48 5.20
N ASP A 75 5.05 -4.24 4.40
CA ASP A 75 6.01 -5.22 4.87
C ASP A 75 7.43 -4.64 4.76
N LEU A 76 8.08 -4.49 5.90
CA LEU A 76 9.41 -3.89 6.00
C LEU A 76 10.43 -4.92 6.49
N TYR A 77 11.46 -5.17 5.69
CA TYR A 77 12.59 -5.97 6.10
C TYR A 77 13.52 -5.18 7.03
N VAL A 78 13.93 -5.82 8.10
CA VAL A 78 14.82 -5.23 9.09
C VAL A 78 15.70 -6.30 9.74
N ASP A 79 16.94 -5.96 10.07
CA ASP A 79 17.79 -6.78 10.92
C ASP A 79 17.52 -6.48 12.40
N GLY A 80 17.09 -7.49 13.16
CA GLY A 80 16.70 -7.33 14.56
C GLY A 80 15.31 -6.74 14.77
N TYR A 81 14.28 -7.35 14.18
CA TYR A 81 12.88 -6.85 14.19
C TYR A 81 12.31 -6.54 15.59
N GLN A 82 12.73 -7.24 16.65
CA GLN A 82 12.25 -6.96 18.01
C GLN A 82 12.74 -5.59 18.53
N ALA A 83 14.04 -5.30 18.32
CA ALA A 83 14.59 -3.99 18.71
C ALA A 83 14.00 -2.86 17.83
N ALA A 84 13.75 -3.13 16.56
CA ALA A 84 13.10 -2.20 15.67
C ALA A 84 11.63 -1.93 16.10
N ALA A 85 10.91 -2.95 16.58
CA ALA A 85 9.57 -2.79 17.13
C ALA A 85 9.54 -1.93 18.39
N GLU A 86 10.51 -2.11 19.30
CA GLU A 86 10.65 -1.25 20.48
C GLU A 86 10.91 0.21 20.09
N ARG A 87 11.75 0.44 19.07
CA ARG A 87 12.00 1.78 18.51
C ARG A 87 10.73 2.36 17.91
N ALA A 88 9.98 1.58 17.11
CA ALA A 88 8.71 2.01 16.52
C ALA A 88 7.70 2.43 17.60
N VAL A 89 7.56 1.65 18.67
CA VAL A 89 6.70 1.99 19.81
C VAL A 89 7.17 3.28 20.48
N GLY A 90 8.48 3.50 20.63
CA GLY A 90 9.04 4.75 21.13
C GLY A 90 8.70 5.97 20.26
N LEU A 91 8.50 5.78 18.95
CA LEU A 91 8.10 6.80 17.98
C LEU A 91 6.57 6.97 17.87
N GLY A 92 5.79 6.16 18.58
CA GLY A 92 4.34 6.29 18.65
C GLY A 92 3.54 5.20 17.97
N ALA A 93 4.19 4.12 17.48
CA ALA A 93 3.49 2.94 17.00
C ALA A 93 2.87 2.14 18.15
N LYS A 94 1.89 1.32 17.84
CA LYS A 94 1.24 0.41 18.77
C LYS A 94 1.45 -1.03 18.33
N ARG A 95 1.98 -1.88 19.22
CA ARG A 95 2.15 -3.31 18.94
C ARG A 95 0.80 -4.01 18.89
N LEU A 96 0.56 -4.79 17.83
CA LEU A 96 -0.70 -5.49 17.57
C LEU A 96 -0.56 -7.00 17.72
N ALA A 97 0.44 -7.62 17.08
CA ALA A 97 0.63 -9.07 17.09
C ALA A 97 2.11 -9.45 16.97
N ASP A 98 2.42 -10.67 17.39
CA ASP A 98 3.75 -11.28 17.28
C ASP A 98 3.70 -12.52 16.40
N GLY A 99 4.53 -12.56 15.36
CA GLY A 99 4.84 -13.75 14.59
C GLY A 99 6.14 -14.43 15.06
N GLN A 100 6.58 -15.45 14.33
CA GLN A 100 7.84 -16.14 14.63
C GLN A 100 9.07 -15.33 14.19
N THR A 101 8.97 -14.63 13.07
CA THR A 101 10.05 -13.85 12.45
C THR A 101 9.59 -12.45 12.05
N TRP A 102 8.44 -12.00 12.54
CA TRP A 102 7.90 -10.66 12.30
C TRP A 102 7.11 -10.17 13.50
N VAL A 103 6.78 -8.92 13.49
CA VAL A 103 5.85 -8.27 14.41
C VAL A 103 4.97 -7.30 13.65
N THR A 104 3.68 -7.35 13.92
CA THR A 104 2.69 -6.42 13.38
C THR A 104 2.49 -5.25 14.34
N LEU A 105 2.62 -4.03 13.84
CA LEU A 105 2.36 -2.81 14.58
C LEU A 105 1.33 -1.95 13.82
N ALA A 106 0.69 -1.02 14.55
CA ALA A 106 -0.02 0.10 13.94
C ALA A 106 0.85 1.35 14.01
N ASP A 107 0.94 2.09 12.93
CA ASP A 107 1.62 3.37 12.88
C ASP A 107 0.85 4.48 13.63
N PRO A 108 1.34 5.72 13.73
CA PRO A 108 0.63 6.79 14.43
C PRO A 108 -0.73 7.18 13.84
N ALA A 109 -1.04 6.80 12.60
CA ALA A 109 -2.35 6.98 11.98
C ALA A 109 -3.25 5.74 12.17
N GLY A 110 -2.66 4.59 12.57
CA GLY A 110 -3.37 3.34 12.83
C GLY A 110 -3.25 2.31 11.71
N HIS A 111 -2.50 2.58 10.63
CA HIS A 111 -2.28 1.57 9.59
C HIS A 111 -1.40 0.45 10.14
N PRO A 112 -1.80 -0.81 9.95
CA PRO A 112 -0.92 -1.93 10.23
C PRO A 112 0.32 -1.91 9.33
N PHE A 113 1.44 -2.37 9.89
CA PHE A 113 2.66 -2.67 9.13
C PHE A 113 3.43 -3.78 9.82
N ASP A 114 4.15 -4.56 9.05
CA ASP A 114 4.96 -5.67 9.53
C ASP A 114 6.45 -5.34 9.49
N LEU A 115 7.15 -5.60 10.59
CA LEU A 115 8.60 -5.65 10.64
C LEU A 115 9.03 -7.10 10.54
N VAL A 116 9.63 -7.47 9.42
CA VAL A 116 10.00 -8.86 9.08
C VAL A 116 11.50 -9.03 9.18
N GLN A 117 11.94 -10.08 9.90
CA GLN A 117 13.38 -10.37 10.04
C GLN A 117 14.01 -10.70 8.69
N LYS A 118 15.07 -9.98 8.36
CA LYS A 118 15.97 -10.29 7.25
C LYS A 118 17.40 -9.91 7.66
N ASP A 119 18.26 -10.91 7.72
CA ASP A 119 19.65 -10.69 8.11
C ASP A 119 20.38 -9.87 7.02
N GLY A 120 21.26 -8.98 7.47
CA GLY A 120 22.10 -8.19 6.57
C GLY A 120 21.42 -6.97 5.94
N VAL A 121 20.21 -6.62 6.36
CA VAL A 121 19.64 -5.30 6.07
C VAL A 121 20.49 -4.24 6.73
N GLY A 122 20.82 -3.19 5.99
CA GLY A 122 21.63 -2.07 6.48
C GLY A 122 20.98 -1.33 7.68
N PRO A 123 21.49 -0.18 8.06
CA PRO A 123 21.04 0.53 9.27
C PRO A 123 19.61 1.09 9.20
N GLY A 124 18.96 1.01 8.04
CA GLY A 124 17.55 1.38 7.83
C GLY A 124 16.63 0.19 7.72
N MET A 125 15.53 0.38 6.99
CA MET A 125 14.59 -0.69 6.61
C MET A 125 14.45 -0.73 5.09
N GLU A 126 14.27 -1.93 4.55
CA GLU A 126 13.94 -2.13 3.14
C GLU A 126 12.44 -2.33 3.00
N LEU A 127 11.81 -1.64 2.07
CA LEU A 127 10.42 -1.94 1.70
C LEU A 127 10.42 -3.26 0.92
N PHE A 128 9.85 -4.31 1.52
CA PHE A 128 9.70 -5.59 0.83
C PHE A 128 8.51 -5.55 -0.12
N ALA A 129 7.34 -5.17 0.40
CA ALA A 129 6.12 -5.10 -0.39
C ALA A 129 5.11 -4.12 0.23
N VAL A 130 4.19 -3.66 -0.61
CA VAL A 130 2.88 -3.20 -0.17
C VAL A 130 1.96 -4.41 -0.25
N THR A 131 1.28 -4.73 0.84
CA THR A 131 0.39 -5.88 0.93
C THR A 131 -1.07 -5.42 0.94
N ILE A 132 -1.89 -6.08 0.12
CA ILE A 132 -3.32 -5.78 -0.10
C ILE A 132 -4.13 -7.00 0.32
N ASP A 133 -5.08 -6.82 1.24
CA ASP A 133 -5.99 -7.89 1.67
C ASP A 133 -7.00 -8.20 0.55
N ALA A 134 -7.18 -9.46 0.21
CA ALA A 134 -8.05 -9.88 -0.88
C ALA A 134 -8.85 -11.16 -0.59
N PRO A 135 -10.10 -11.27 -1.08
CA PRO A 135 -10.88 -12.50 -0.98
C PRO A 135 -10.39 -13.60 -1.94
N ASP A 136 -9.69 -13.23 -3.02
CA ASP A 136 -9.00 -14.08 -3.98
C ASP A 136 -7.69 -13.40 -4.37
N ALA A 137 -6.65 -13.66 -3.57
CA ALA A 137 -5.34 -13.06 -3.72
C ALA A 137 -4.70 -13.38 -5.07
N SER A 138 -4.87 -14.61 -5.56
CA SER A 138 -4.32 -15.03 -6.85
C SER A 138 -4.98 -14.32 -8.03
N ALA A 139 -6.31 -14.15 -8.00
CA ALA A 139 -7.02 -13.42 -9.05
C ALA A 139 -6.64 -11.94 -9.06
N LEU A 140 -6.52 -11.32 -7.88
CA LEU A 140 -6.14 -9.92 -7.77
C LEU A 140 -4.68 -9.68 -8.18
N ALA A 141 -3.77 -10.59 -7.84
CA ALA A 141 -2.39 -10.56 -8.29
C ALA A 141 -2.27 -10.59 -9.83
N ARG A 142 -3.04 -11.45 -10.50
CA ARG A 142 -3.06 -11.51 -11.96
C ARG A 142 -3.60 -10.23 -12.59
N PHE A 143 -4.66 -9.64 -12.00
CA PHE A 143 -5.19 -8.34 -12.43
C PHE A 143 -4.10 -7.26 -12.44
N TYR A 144 -3.39 -7.09 -11.34
CA TYR A 144 -2.35 -6.08 -11.24
C TYR A 144 -1.08 -6.44 -12.04
N ALA A 145 -0.72 -7.72 -12.12
CA ALA A 145 0.37 -8.18 -12.98
C ALA A 145 0.11 -7.82 -14.46
N ASP A 146 -1.12 -8.07 -14.93
CA ASP A 146 -1.53 -7.75 -16.31
C ASP A 146 -1.70 -6.24 -16.56
N LEU A 147 -2.09 -5.46 -15.54
CA LEU A 147 -2.24 -4.00 -15.64
C LEU A 147 -0.88 -3.30 -15.66
N MET A 148 0.06 -3.75 -14.82
CA MET A 148 1.37 -3.10 -14.63
C MET A 148 2.52 -3.79 -15.38
N GLY A 149 2.27 -4.93 -16.05
CA GLY A 149 3.33 -5.68 -16.73
C GLY A 149 4.33 -6.34 -15.77
N MET A 150 3.92 -6.61 -14.53
CA MET A 150 4.72 -7.29 -13.52
C MET A 150 4.57 -8.80 -13.61
N GLU A 151 5.51 -9.56 -13.04
CA GLU A 151 5.47 -11.02 -13.01
C GLU A 151 4.89 -11.53 -11.70
N VAL A 152 4.03 -12.57 -11.75
CA VAL A 152 3.63 -13.32 -10.56
C VAL A 152 4.80 -14.21 -10.16
N THR A 153 5.49 -13.84 -9.06
CA THR A 153 6.71 -14.52 -8.59
C THR A 153 6.43 -15.54 -7.49
N TYR A 154 5.29 -15.42 -6.83
CA TYR A 154 4.81 -16.38 -5.84
C TYR A 154 3.28 -16.50 -5.90
N GLU A 155 2.78 -17.70 -5.67
CA GLU A 155 1.35 -17.99 -5.51
C GLU A 155 1.19 -19.18 -4.55
N GLY A 156 0.43 -18.98 -3.46
CA GLY A 156 0.22 -19.98 -2.41
C GLY A 156 -1.12 -19.76 -1.68
N PRO A 157 -1.44 -20.61 -0.72
CA PRO A 157 -2.71 -20.54 0.01
C PRO A 157 -2.84 -19.28 0.89
N GLU A 158 -1.74 -18.67 1.29
CA GLU A 158 -1.70 -17.44 2.09
C GLU A 158 -1.75 -16.16 1.25
N GLY A 159 -1.44 -16.24 -0.06
CA GLY A 159 -1.45 -15.08 -0.94
C GLY A 159 -0.64 -15.25 -2.21
N ALA A 160 -0.43 -14.13 -2.90
CA ALA A 160 0.35 -14.08 -4.13
C ALA A 160 1.21 -12.81 -4.16
N LEU A 161 2.38 -12.90 -4.78
CA LEU A 161 3.34 -11.79 -4.94
C LEU A 161 3.56 -11.51 -6.41
N ILE A 162 3.46 -10.24 -6.78
CA ILE A 162 3.94 -9.76 -8.08
C ILE A 162 5.18 -8.89 -7.89
N ALA A 163 6.09 -8.95 -8.84
CA ALA A 163 7.31 -8.15 -8.83
C ALA A 163 7.69 -7.67 -10.23
N GLY A 164 8.25 -6.47 -10.29
CA GLY A 164 8.74 -5.84 -11.51
C GLY A 164 9.38 -4.50 -11.22
N ASP A 165 10.37 -4.10 -11.99
CA ASP A 165 11.07 -2.81 -11.88
C ASP A 165 11.55 -2.46 -10.46
N GLY A 166 12.00 -3.47 -9.70
CA GLY A 166 12.49 -3.31 -8.33
C GLY A 166 11.39 -3.13 -7.28
N LYS A 167 10.12 -3.24 -7.64
CA LYS A 167 8.97 -3.10 -6.76
C LYS A 167 8.26 -4.44 -6.59
N SER A 168 7.58 -4.60 -5.45
CA SER A 168 6.78 -5.79 -5.14
C SER A 168 5.44 -5.38 -4.53
N VAL A 169 4.38 -6.09 -4.95
CA VAL A 169 3.05 -5.99 -4.34
C VAL A 169 2.61 -7.38 -3.92
N MET A 170 2.30 -7.53 -2.65
CA MET A 170 1.78 -8.77 -2.07
C MET A 170 0.25 -8.67 -1.99
N PHE A 171 -0.43 -9.77 -2.26
CA PHE A 171 -1.87 -9.92 -2.07
C PHE A 171 -2.08 -10.98 -1.00
N GLN A 172 -2.64 -10.58 0.14
CA GLN A 172 -2.87 -11.48 1.26
C GLN A 172 -4.26 -12.10 1.16
N GLN A 173 -4.31 -13.43 1.18
CA GLN A 173 -5.59 -14.15 1.20
C GLN A 173 -6.25 -14.00 2.57
N VAL A 174 -7.45 -13.39 2.61
CA VAL A 174 -8.23 -13.26 3.84
C VAL A 174 -9.52 -14.08 3.75
N SER A 175 -9.91 -14.70 4.86
CA SER A 175 -11.13 -15.53 4.92
C SER A 175 -12.40 -14.72 5.14
N GLU A 176 -12.29 -13.58 5.81
CA GLU A 176 -13.37 -12.62 6.01
C GLU A 176 -12.96 -11.32 5.30
N TYR A 177 -13.74 -10.90 4.32
CA TYR A 177 -13.45 -9.74 3.51
C TYR A 177 -14.64 -8.78 3.46
N ASN A 178 -14.42 -7.57 3.94
CA ASN A 178 -15.36 -6.46 3.77
C ASN A 178 -14.72 -5.47 2.79
N PRO A 179 -15.24 -5.36 1.54
CA PRO A 179 -14.63 -4.51 0.53
C PRO A 179 -14.64 -3.03 0.94
N PRO A 180 -13.65 -2.25 0.52
CA PRO A 180 -13.71 -0.79 0.57
C PRO A 180 -14.99 -0.28 -0.11
N ARG A 181 -15.53 0.85 0.36
CA ARG A 181 -16.74 1.45 -0.20
C ARG A 181 -16.52 2.93 -0.56
N TRP A 182 -15.29 3.28 -0.83
CA TRP A 182 -14.98 4.63 -1.27
C TRP A 182 -15.83 5.00 -2.52
N PRO A 183 -16.44 6.20 -2.63
CA PRO A 183 -16.23 7.36 -1.74
C PRO A 183 -17.24 7.49 -0.57
N ASP A 184 -17.81 6.40 -0.06
CA ASP A 184 -18.70 6.45 1.11
C ASP A 184 -17.92 6.98 2.34
N PRO A 185 -18.29 8.12 2.94
CA PRO A 185 -17.56 8.71 4.06
C PRO A 185 -17.63 7.87 5.35
N ALA A 186 -18.55 6.90 5.44
CA ALA A 186 -18.60 5.95 6.55
C ALA A 186 -17.57 4.81 6.39
N TYR A 187 -17.04 4.63 5.19
CA TYR A 187 -16.04 3.62 4.85
C TYR A 187 -14.98 4.23 3.91
N PRO A 188 -14.21 5.22 4.40
CA PRO A 188 -13.21 5.90 3.59
C PRO A 188 -12.13 4.92 3.15
N GLN A 189 -11.44 5.27 2.09
CA GLN A 189 -10.22 4.55 1.73
C GLN A 189 -9.16 4.72 2.83
N GLN A 190 -8.28 3.75 2.94
CA GLN A 190 -7.13 3.79 3.85
C GLN A 190 -5.83 4.03 3.07
N ALA A 191 -5.80 3.53 1.85
CA ALA A 191 -4.71 3.71 0.91
C ALA A 191 -5.20 3.46 -0.52
N HIS A 192 -4.39 3.86 -1.51
CA HIS A 192 -4.59 3.53 -2.91
C HIS A 192 -3.25 3.42 -3.64
N LEU A 193 -3.28 2.77 -4.81
CA LEU A 193 -2.15 2.72 -5.72
C LEU A 193 -2.29 3.82 -6.77
N ASP A 194 -1.22 4.54 -7.05
CA ASP A 194 -1.07 5.35 -8.26
C ASP A 194 -0.26 4.59 -9.29
N ILE A 195 -0.86 4.37 -10.44
CA ILE A 195 -0.27 3.63 -11.56
C ILE A 195 -0.10 4.59 -12.72
N SER A 196 1.14 4.90 -13.07
CA SER A 196 1.43 5.78 -14.21
C SER A 196 1.24 5.05 -15.52
N VAL A 197 0.65 5.72 -16.50
CA VAL A 197 0.43 5.23 -17.87
C VAL A 197 0.84 6.30 -18.87
N ASP A 198 1.29 5.90 -20.06
CA ASP A 198 1.65 6.85 -21.12
C ASP A 198 0.41 7.53 -21.76
N ASP A 199 -0.75 6.89 -21.68
CA ASP A 199 -2.02 7.34 -22.26
C ASP A 199 -3.18 6.92 -21.39
N LEU A 200 -3.91 7.90 -20.80
CA LEU A 200 -5.03 7.64 -19.89
C LEU A 200 -6.20 6.91 -20.57
N ASP A 201 -6.49 7.16 -21.84
CA ASP A 201 -7.60 6.50 -22.53
C ASP A 201 -7.30 5.02 -22.78
N ALA A 202 -6.05 4.73 -23.19
CA ALA A 202 -5.59 3.36 -23.37
C ALA A 202 -5.47 2.61 -22.03
N GLY A 203 -4.96 3.28 -20.98
CA GLY A 203 -4.89 2.74 -19.63
C GLY A 203 -6.27 2.41 -19.05
N GLU A 204 -7.24 3.32 -19.18
CA GLU A 204 -8.62 3.09 -18.78
C GLU A 204 -9.25 1.90 -19.52
N ALA A 205 -9.10 1.86 -20.86
CA ALA A 205 -9.62 0.74 -21.65
C ALA A 205 -9.04 -0.59 -21.17
N ARG A 206 -7.74 -0.63 -20.85
CA ARG A 206 -7.08 -1.82 -20.33
C ARG A 206 -7.56 -2.20 -18.93
N ALA A 207 -7.68 -1.24 -18.02
CA ALA A 207 -8.18 -1.50 -16.67
C ALA A 207 -9.61 -2.06 -16.68
N LEU A 208 -10.50 -1.48 -17.51
CA LEU A 208 -11.88 -1.96 -17.68
C LEU A 208 -11.94 -3.37 -18.31
N GLU A 209 -11.10 -3.66 -19.31
CA GLU A 209 -10.97 -4.99 -19.91
C GLU A 209 -10.59 -6.06 -18.88
N LEU A 210 -9.70 -5.71 -17.93
CA LEU A 210 -9.24 -6.58 -16.86
C LEU A 210 -10.25 -6.74 -15.72
N GLY A 211 -11.31 -5.94 -15.68
CA GLY A 211 -12.40 -6.05 -14.71
C GLY A 211 -12.45 -4.95 -13.65
N ALA A 212 -11.66 -3.88 -13.79
CA ALA A 212 -11.81 -2.69 -12.96
C ALA A 212 -13.14 -1.97 -13.22
N SER A 213 -13.58 -1.18 -12.26
CA SER A 213 -14.74 -0.32 -12.38
C SER A 213 -14.34 1.14 -12.28
N ARG A 214 -14.80 2.00 -13.21
CA ARG A 214 -14.56 3.44 -13.14
C ARG A 214 -15.33 4.05 -11.98
N LEU A 215 -14.67 4.84 -11.15
CA LEU A 215 -15.26 5.60 -10.05
C LEU A 215 -15.38 7.09 -10.41
N GLU A 216 -16.19 7.82 -9.65
CA GLU A 216 -16.25 9.28 -9.76
C GLU A 216 -14.94 9.91 -9.28
N GLY A 217 -14.58 11.05 -9.84
CA GLY A 217 -13.34 11.76 -9.53
C GLY A 217 -12.31 11.66 -10.64
N GLY A 218 -11.18 12.37 -10.43
CA GLY A 218 -10.14 12.51 -11.44
C GLY A 218 -10.30 13.76 -12.29
N GLY A 219 -9.51 13.84 -13.35
CA GLY A 219 -9.43 14.97 -14.25
C GLY A 219 -8.64 14.63 -15.52
N ASP A 220 -7.96 15.62 -16.07
CA ASP A 220 -7.17 15.46 -17.29
C ASP A 220 -5.86 14.68 -17.04
N THR A 221 -5.38 14.65 -15.80
CA THR A 221 -4.08 14.03 -15.42
C THR A 221 -4.21 12.73 -14.65
N PHE A 222 -5.40 12.39 -14.14
CA PHE A 222 -5.63 11.11 -13.46
C PHE A 222 -7.08 10.66 -13.52
N ARG A 223 -7.31 9.36 -13.32
CA ARG A 223 -8.64 8.74 -13.26
C ARG A 223 -8.69 7.71 -12.14
N VAL A 224 -9.82 7.66 -11.44
CA VAL A 224 -10.03 6.80 -10.28
C VAL A 224 -10.82 5.55 -10.65
N PHE A 225 -10.39 4.40 -10.15
CA PHE A 225 -11.00 3.09 -10.38
C PHE A 225 -11.11 2.30 -9.08
N ALA A 226 -12.00 1.30 -9.07
CA ALA A 226 -11.95 0.20 -8.14
C ALA A 226 -11.41 -1.04 -8.86
N ASP A 227 -10.54 -1.79 -8.21
CA ASP A 227 -10.10 -3.10 -8.68
C ASP A 227 -11.22 -4.16 -8.53
N PRO A 228 -11.04 -5.41 -9.00
CA PRO A 228 -12.05 -6.46 -8.87
C PRO A 228 -12.44 -6.81 -7.43
N ALA A 229 -11.62 -6.48 -6.43
CA ALA A 229 -11.92 -6.65 -5.01
C ALA A 229 -12.52 -5.39 -4.36
N GLY A 230 -12.51 -4.26 -5.06
CA GLY A 230 -13.12 -2.99 -4.62
C GLY A 230 -12.11 -1.96 -4.10
N HIS A 231 -10.79 -2.23 -4.12
CA HIS A 231 -9.80 -1.25 -3.66
C HIS A 231 -9.67 -0.11 -4.67
N PRO A 232 -9.63 1.15 -4.20
CA PRO A 232 -9.40 2.28 -5.08
C PRO A 232 -7.97 2.30 -5.60
N PHE A 233 -7.80 2.66 -6.86
CA PHE A 233 -6.52 2.99 -7.48
C PHE A 233 -6.68 4.09 -8.52
N CYS A 234 -5.60 4.81 -8.81
CA CYS A 234 -5.56 5.83 -9.83
C CYS A 234 -4.71 5.38 -11.02
N LEU A 235 -5.16 5.71 -12.23
CA LEU A 235 -4.28 5.82 -13.39
C LEU A 235 -3.87 7.28 -13.51
N THR A 236 -2.56 7.53 -13.66
CA THR A 236 -1.96 8.88 -13.74
C THR A 236 -1.15 9.02 -15.03
N ALA A 237 -1.10 10.23 -15.64
CA ALA A 237 -0.29 10.53 -16.82
C ALA A 237 0.35 11.94 -16.74
#